data_67a6b7a1740ed0a04c37fd824efa96fb
#
_entry.id   67a6b7a1740ed0a04c37fd824efa96fb
#
_cell.length_a   1.000
_cell.length_b   1.000
_cell.length_c   1.000
_cell.angle_alpha   90.00
_cell.angle_beta   90.00
_cell.angle_gamma   90.00
#
_symmetry.space_group_name_H-M   'P 1'
#
loop_
_entity.id
_entity.type
_entity.pdbx_description
1 polymer ?
#
loop_
_entity_poly.entity_id
_entity_poly.type
_entity_poly.pdbx_seq_one_letter_code
_entity_poly.pdbx_strand_id
1 'polypeptide(L)'
;MNHKIKSYILLMRLNSPIGSMLLLYPCLWGLISASSSFEEIRQNIFLFIIFILGAFIMRSAGCVINDIFDRNIDIQVDRTKSRPLADKSISLYESIAIFITLSSIGLCILLSLNTLSIKVGLLSFILLIIYPLTKRITYWPQLFLALTFNIGVLIGYAAITNILPFEIYFLYAVGIFWTLGYDTIYAYQDIDDDISIG
;
A
#
# COMPACT_ATOMS: atom_id res chain seq x y z
N MET A 1 -9.67 5.42 -25.94
CA MET A 1 -9.14 4.38 -25.03
C MET A 1 -10.24 3.35 -24.81
N ASN A 2 -9.98 2.06 -24.98
CA ASN A 2 -10.97 1.01 -24.80
C ASN A 2 -11.58 1.12 -23.37
N HIS A 3 -12.91 1.02 -23.26
CA HIS A 3 -13.63 1.15 -21.97
C HIS A 3 -13.01 0.23 -20.88
N LYS A 4 -12.66 -0.99 -21.27
CA LYS A 4 -12.08 -2.00 -20.38
C LYS A 4 -10.69 -1.60 -19.84
N ILE A 5 -9.84 -0.99 -20.66
CA ILE A 5 -8.53 -0.48 -20.23
C ILE A 5 -8.70 0.64 -19.19
N LYS A 6 -9.67 1.53 -19.40
CA LYS A 6 -9.99 2.58 -18.43
C LYS A 6 -10.41 1.98 -17.09
N SER A 7 -11.25 0.94 -17.09
CA SER A 7 -11.69 0.27 -15.87
C SER A 7 -10.51 -0.39 -15.12
N TYR A 8 -9.55 -1.00 -15.81
CA TYR A 8 -8.34 -1.54 -15.17
C TYR A 8 -7.48 -0.44 -14.54
N ILE A 9 -7.28 0.70 -15.23
CA ILE A 9 -6.55 1.85 -14.68
C ILE A 9 -7.22 2.38 -13.41
N LEU A 10 -8.56 2.46 -13.42
CA LEU A 10 -9.34 2.90 -12.26
C LEU A 10 -9.28 1.90 -11.10
N LEU A 11 -9.37 0.59 -11.36
CA LEU A 11 -9.28 -0.46 -10.34
C LEU A 11 -7.91 -0.42 -9.63
N MET A 12 -6.84 -0.26 -10.39
CA MET A 12 -5.47 -0.17 -9.88
C MET A 12 -5.11 1.23 -9.32
N ARG A 13 -6.03 2.21 -9.39
CA ARG A 13 -5.81 3.61 -8.98
C ARG A 13 -4.60 4.29 -9.67
N LEU A 14 -4.26 3.87 -10.88
CA LEU A 14 -3.12 4.46 -11.63
C LEU A 14 -3.40 5.90 -12.09
N ASN A 15 -4.65 6.31 -12.14
CA ASN A 15 -5.08 7.68 -12.40
C ASN A 15 -4.89 8.63 -11.19
N SER A 16 -4.61 8.10 -10.00
CA SER A 16 -4.43 8.88 -8.77
C SER A 16 -3.17 8.42 -8.02
N PRO A 17 -1.98 8.88 -8.39
CA PRO A 17 -0.70 8.38 -7.89
C PRO A 17 -0.41 8.75 -6.43
N ILE A 18 -1.19 9.65 -5.81
CA ILE A 18 -0.98 10.12 -4.43
C ILE A 18 -0.84 8.94 -3.46
N GLY A 19 -1.73 7.96 -3.53
CA GLY A 19 -1.66 6.79 -2.64
C GLY A 19 -0.40 5.94 -2.85
N SER A 20 0.13 5.88 -4.08
CA SER A 20 1.42 5.20 -4.35
C SER A 20 2.60 6.00 -3.79
N MET A 21 2.54 7.33 -3.84
CA MET A 21 3.55 8.20 -3.23
C MET A 21 3.56 8.06 -1.70
N LEU A 22 2.37 8.00 -1.06
CA LEU A 22 2.26 7.80 0.37
C LEU A 22 2.85 6.46 0.85
N LEU A 23 2.79 5.41 0.01
CA LEU A 23 3.45 4.13 0.27
C LEU A 23 4.97 4.19 -0.02
N LEU A 24 5.37 4.98 -1.02
CA LEU A 24 6.77 5.11 -1.44
C LEU A 24 7.61 5.91 -0.44
N TYR A 25 7.09 7.02 0.09
CA TYR A 25 7.88 7.90 0.99
C TYR A 25 8.48 7.15 2.18
N PRO A 26 7.76 6.32 2.93
CA PRO A 26 8.36 5.51 3.99
C PRO A 26 9.51 4.62 3.50
N CYS A 27 9.38 4.02 2.32
CA CYS A 27 10.46 3.24 1.73
C CYS A 27 11.71 4.08 1.47
N LEU A 28 11.52 5.28 0.90
CA LEU A 28 12.63 6.22 0.64
C LEU A 28 13.27 6.71 1.95
N TRP A 29 12.48 6.98 2.99
CA TRP A 29 13.04 7.34 4.31
C TRP A 29 13.94 6.23 4.85
N GLY A 30 13.53 4.96 4.73
CA GLY A 30 14.34 3.83 5.14
C GLY A 30 15.64 3.72 4.34
N LEU A 31 15.57 3.81 3.00
CA LEU A 31 16.76 3.76 2.12
C LEU A 31 17.73 4.92 2.39
N ILE A 32 17.22 6.15 2.52
CA ILE A 32 18.05 7.34 2.77
C ILE A 32 18.68 7.27 4.16
N SER A 33 17.93 6.87 5.19
CA SER A 33 18.45 6.73 6.55
C SER A 33 19.52 5.64 6.68
N ALA A 34 19.51 4.64 5.80
CA ALA A 34 20.50 3.59 5.73
C ALA A 34 21.80 4.02 5.03
N SER A 35 21.74 5.12 4.25
CA SER A 35 22.87 5.60 3.44
C SER A 35 23.66 6.66 4.19
N SER A 36 24.96 6.47 4.35
CA SER A 36 25.86 7.38 5.08
C SER A 36 26.32 8.58 4.25
N SER A 37 26.20 8.51 2.91
CA SER A 37 26.67 9.55 1.99
C SER A 37 25.86 9.56 0.69
N PHE A 38 25.97 10.67 -0.04
CA PHE A 38 25.36 10.77 -1.38
C PHE A 38 25.95 9.76 -2.37
N GLU A 39 27.23 9.43 -2.22
CA GLU A 39 27.89 8.43 -3.06
C GLU A 39 27.31 7.03 -2.83
N GLU A 40 26.97 6.68 -1.59
CA GLU A 40 26.32 5.42 -1.27
C GLU A 40 24.89 5.35 -1.82
N ILE A 41 24.14 6.46 -1.82
CA ILE A 41 22.83 6.56 -2.49
C ILE A 41 23.01 6.27 -3.99
N ARG A 42 24.01 6.84 -4.64
CA ARG A 42 24.30 6.64 -6.05
C ARG A 42 24.65 5.18 -6.37
N GLN A 43 25.42 4.53 -5.52
CA GLN A 43 25.76 3.11 -5.67
C GLN A 43 24.53 2.20 -5.52
N ASN A 44 23.58 2.60 -4.69
CA ASN A 44 22.35 1.84 -4.44
C ASN A 44 21.16 2.31 -5.30
N ILE A 45 21.39 3.12 -6.35
CA ILE A 45 20.30 3.70 -7.17
C ILE A 45 19.33 2.64 -7.70
N PHE A 46 19.81 1.44 -7.98
CA PHE A 46 18.96 0.32 -8.43
C PHE A 46 17.93 -0.10 -7.38
N LEU A 47 18.30 -0.06 -6.08
CA LEU A 47 17.33 -0.32 -5.00
C LEU A 47 16.26 0.76 -4.98
N PHE A 48 16.59 2.04 -5.14
CA PHE A 48 15.60 3.11 -5.22
C PHE A 48 14.60 2.88 -6.35
N ILE A 49 15.08 2.49 -7.55
CA ILE A 49 14.20 2.16 -8.69
C ILE A 49 13.29 0.97 -8.36
N ILE A 50 13.82 -0.10 -7.77
CA ILE A 50 13.05 -1.27 -7.36
C ILE A 50 11.95 -0.90 -6.35
N PHE A 51 12.26 -0.07 -5.37
CA PHE A 51 11.29 0.38 -4.38
C PHE A 51 10.21 1.29 -4.98
N ILE A 52 10.55 2.15 -5.95
CA ILE A 52 9.57 2.94 -6.70
C ILE A 52 8.60 2.00 -7.42
N LEU A 53 9.10 1.06 -8.21
CA LEU A 53 8.27 0.09 -8.93
C LEU A 53 7.44 -0.76 -7.98
N GLY A 54 8.05 -1.28 -6.91
CA GLY A 54 7.40 -2.08 -5.88
C GLY A 54 6.25 -1.33 -5.19
N ALA A 55 6.45 -0.06 -4.84
CA ALA A 55 5.42 0.75 -4.20
C ALA A 55 4.19 0.94 -5.10
N PHE A 56 4.38 1.25 -6.40
CA PHE A 56 3.27 1.38 -7.34
C PHE A 56 2.53 0.05 -7.56
N ILE A 57 3.26 -1.06 -7.70
CA ILE A 57 2.69 -2.39 -7.89
C ILE A 57 1.92 -2.82 -6.64
N MET A 58 2.52 -2.71 -5.46
CA MET A 58 1.89 -3.16 -4.21
C MET A 58 0.74 -2.24 -3.78
N ARG A 59 0.81 -0.93 -4.07
CA ARG A 59 -0.33 -0.03 -3.89
C ARG A 59 -1.51 -0.44 -4.77
N SER A 60 -1.25 -0.77 -6.04
CA SER A 60 -2.28 -1.25 -6.95
C SER A 60 -2.88 -2.58 -6.46
N ALA A 61 -2.07 -3.53 -6.02
CA ALA A 61 -2.54 -4.79 -5.43
C ALA A 61 -3.43 -4.53 -4.19
N GLY A 62 -3.00 -3.62 -3.30
CA GLY A 62 -3.76 -3.22 -2.12
C GLY A 62 -5.11 -2.59 -2.46
N CYS A 63 -5.20 -1.78 -3.53
CA CYS A 63 -6.47 -1.23 -3.99
C CYS A 63 -7.40 -2.33 -4.52
N VAL A 64 -6.87 -3.25 -5.32
CA VAL A 64 -7.66 -4.34 -5.90
C VAL A 64 -8.23 -5.24 -4.81
N ILE A 65 -7.41 -5.67 -3.84
CA ILE A 65 -7.89 -6.54 -2.75
C ILE A 65 -8.90 -5.82 -1.85
N ASN A 66 -8.71 -4.53 -1.58
CA ASN A 66 -9.68 -3.73 -0.83
C ASN A 66 -11.03 -3.66 -1.58
N ASP A 67 -11.03 -3.34 -2.88
CA ASP A 67 -12.26 -3.28 -3.68
C ASP A 67 -12.94 -4.67 -3.77
N ILE A 68 -12.19 -5.78 -3.76
CA ILE A 68 -12.75 -7.15 -3.70
C ILE A 68 -13.51 -7.37 -2.39
N PHE A 69 -12.95 -6.98 -1.26
CA PHE A 69 -13.60 -7.14 0.05
C PHE A 69 -14.78 -6.18 0.22
N ASP A 70 -14.65 -4.93 -0.23
CA ASP A 70 -15.63 -3.88 -0.01
C ASP A 70 -16.72 -3.84 -1.10
N ARG A 71 -16.70 -4.70 -2.13
CA ARG A 71 -17.57 -4.63 -3.32
C ARG A 71 -19.06 -4.49 -3.02
N ASN A 72 -19.57 -5.12 -1.96
CA ASN A 72 -20.97 -5.08 -1.59
C ASN A 72 -21.36 -3.81 -0.82
N ILE A 73 -20.40 -3.20 -0.13
CA ILE A 73 -20.54 -1.94 0.60
C ILE A 73 -20.40 -0.77 -0.38
N ASP A 74 -19.43 -0.84 -1.28
CA ASP A 74 -19.14 0.20 -2.27
C ASP A 74 -20.34 0.57 -3.17
N ILE A 75 -21.25 -0.37 -3.41
CA ILE A 75 -22.49 -0.13 -4.17
C ILE A 75 -23.43 0.84 -3.43
N GLN A 76 -23.35 0.90 -2.10
CA GLN A 76 -24.26 1.67 -1.24
C GLN A 76 -23.74 3.08 -0.96
N VAL A 77 -22.48 3.36 -1.22
CA VAL A 77 -21.83 4.64 -0.94
C VAL A 77 -21.70 5.45 -2.23
N ASP A 78 -22.19 6.67 -2.22
CA ASP A 78 -22.25 7.55 -3.41
C ASP A 78 -20.90 7.78 -4.07
N ARG A 79 -19.83 7.94 -3.26
CA ARG A 79 -18.46 8.13 -3.74
C ARG A 79 -17.86 6.88 -4.39
N THR A 80 -18.27 5.68 -3.98
CA THR A 80 -17.63 4.41 -4.37
C THR A 80 -18.48 3.55 -5.31
N LYS A 81 -19.76 3.81 -5.48
CA LYS A 81 -20.68 3.06 -6.36
C LYS A 81 -20.21 2.99 -7.83
N SER A 82 -19.39 3.96 -8.27
CA SER A 82 -18.82 3.99 -9.62
C SER A 82 -17.49 3.24 -9.75
N ARG A 83 -17.01 2.56 -8.69
CA ARG A 83 -15.80 1.72 -8.77
C ARG A 83 -16.03 0.55 -9.72
N PRO A 84 -15.00 0.12 -10.48
CA PRO A 84 -15.14 -0.89 -11.52
C PRO A 84 -15.71 -2.25 -11.07
N LEU A 85 -15.50 -2.62 -9.81
CA LEU A 85 -16.03 -3.85 -9.24
C LEU A 85 -17.47 -3.68 -8.71
N ALA A 86 -17.81 -2.49 -8.21
CA ALA A 86 -19.15 -2.14 -7.73
C ALA A 86 -20.13 -1.94 -8.90
N ASP A 87 -19.70 -1.24 -9.97
CA ASP A 87 -20.51 -1.01 -11.18
C ASP A 87 -20.50 -2.18 -12.16
N LYS A 88 -19.78 -3.27 -11.83
CA LYS A 88 -19.64 -4.51 -12.63
C LYS A 88 -18.94 -4.32 -13.99
N SER A 89 -18.21 -3.25 -14.22
CA SER A 89 -17.41 -3.07 -15.44
C SER A 89 -16.18 -4.01 -15.48
N ILE A 90 -15.79 -4.55 -14.33
CA ILE A 90 -14.81 -5.64 -14.19
C ILE A 90 -15.43 -6.74 -13.33
N SER A 91 -15.23 -8.00 -13.73
CA SER A 91 -15.70 -9.16 -12.98
C SER A 91 -14.80 -9.43 -11.76
N LEU A 92 -15.36 -10.16 -10.78
CA LEU A 92 -14.60 -10.62 -9.61
C LEU A 92 -13.40 -11.49 -10.00
N TYR A 93 -13.57 -12.38 -10.99
CA TYR A 93 -12.49 -13.26 -11.46
C TYR A 93 -11.34 -12.46 -12.08
N GLU A 94 -11.64 -11.45 -12.90
CA GLU A 94 -10.63 -10.55 -13.46
C GLU A 94 -9.87 -9.79 -12.36
N SER A 95 -10.60 -9.31 -11.35
CA SER A 95 -9.98 -8.61 -10.22
C SER A 95 -9.06 -9.51 -9.41
N ILE A 96 -9.46 -10.76 -9.16
CA ILE A 96 -8.61 -11.76 -8.49
C ILE A 96 -7.37 -12.06 -9.33
N ALA A 97 -7.51 -12.24 -10.64
CA ALA A 97 -6.38 -12.49 -11.53
C ALA A 97 -5.38 -11.32 -11.52
N ILE A 98 -5.87 -10.07 -11.55
CA ILE A 98 -5.04 -8.87 -11.45
C ILE A 98 -4.32 -8.83 -10.10
N PHE A 99 -5.02 -9.08 -8.99
CA PHE A 99 -4.42 -9.13 -7.65
C PHE A 99 -3.28 -10.15 -7.57
N ILE A 100 -3.52 -11.39 -8.05
CA ILE A 100 -2.51 -12.45 -8.08
C ILE A 100 -1.30 -12.03 -8.93
N THR A 101 -1.54 -11.46 -10.11
CA THR A 101 -0.46 -11.01 -11.01
C THR A 101 0.39 -9.92 -10.35
N LEU A 102 -0.23 -8.87 -9.80
CA LEU A 102 0.48 -7.78 -9.12
C LEU A 102 1.25 -8.28 -7.90
N SER A 103 0.63 -9.16 -7.10
CA SER A 103 1.26 -9.76 -5.92
C SER A 103 2.44 -10.65 -6.30
N SER A 104 2.35 -11.40 -7.39
CA SER A 104 3.45 -12.22 -7.91
C SER A 104 4.63 -11.37 -8.38
N ILE A 105 4.36 -10.26 -9.07
CA ILE A 105 5.41 -9.30 -9.47
C ILE A 105 6.04 -8.67 -8.23
N GLY A 106 5.23 -8.24 -7.26
CA GLY A 106 5.72 -7.72 -5.98
C GLY A 106 6.58 -8.73 -5.21
N LEU A 107 6.18 -10.01 -5.21
CA LEU A 107 6.96 -11.09 -4.61
C LEU A 107 8.30 -11.30 -5.34
N CYS A 108 8.32 -11.29 -6.68
CA CYS A 108 9.58 -11.38 -7.44
C CYS A 108 10.54 -10.23 -7.10
N ILE A 109 10.01 -9.01 -6.96
CA ILE A 109 10.78 -7.84 -6.51
C ILE A 109 11.31 -8.09 -5.08
N LEU A 110 10.46 -8.52 -4.17
CA LEU A 110 10.85 -8.78 -2.78
C LEU A 110 11.94 -9.84 -2.67
N LEU A 111 11.84 -10.93 -3.44
CA LEU A 111 12.82 -12.03 -3.45
C LEU A 111 14.18 -11.61 -4.03
N SER A 112 14.28 -10.49 -4.72
CA SER A 112 15.57 -9.93 -5.17
C SER A 112 16.32 -9.16 -4.07
N LEU A 113 15.69 -8.93 -2.92
CA LEU A 113 16.28 -8.24 -1.77
C LEU A 113 17.01 -9.23 -0.83
N ASN A 114 17.64 -8.70 0.21
CA ASN A 114 18.27 -9.53 1.24
C ASN A 114 17.26 -10.25 2.15
N THR A 115 17.74 -11.24 2.89
CA THR A 115 16.91 -12.13 3.72
C THR A 115 16.06 -11.39 4.75
N LEU A 116 16.59 -10.32 5.37
CA LEU A 116 15.86 -9.57 6.38
C LEU A 116 14.72 -8.77 5.75
N SER A 117 14.97 -8.10 4.62
CA SER A 117 13.94 -7.40 3.85
C SER A 117 12.84 -8.35 3.38
N ILE A 118 13.20 -9.57 2.95
CA ILE A 118 12.22 -10.60 2.57
C ILE A 118 11.31 -10.94 3.76
N LYS A 119 11.86 -11.18 4.95
CA LYS A 119 11.07 -11.51 6.16
C LYS A 119 10.11 -10.36 6.53
N VAL A 120 10.58 -9.13 6.54
CA VAL A 120 9.76 -7.95 6.86
C VAL A 120 8.71 -7.71 5.77
N GLY A 121 9.07 -7.90 4.51
CA GLY A 121 8.16 -7.75 3.37
C GLY A 121 7.04 -8.80 3.36
N LEU A 122 7.33 -10.05 3.73
CA LEU A 122 6.30 -11.09 3.90
C LEU A 122 5.34 -10.74 5.04
N LEU A 123 5.83 -10.19 6.15
CA LEU A 123 4.99 -9.67 7.22
C LEU A 123 4.08 -8.53 6.73
N SER A 124 4.62 -7.59 5.93
CA SER A 124 3.84 -6.49 5.36
C SER A 124 2.73 -6.98 4.42
N PHE A 125 2.97 -8.07 3.68
CA PHE A 125 1.96 -8.67 2.80
C PHE A 125 0.80 -9.28 3.61
N ILE A 126 1.06 -9.89 4.76
CA ILE A 126 0.02 -10.36 5.68
C ILE A 126 -0.83 -9.19 6.17
N LEU A 127 -0.20 -8.09 6.57
CA LEU A 127 -0.90 -6.87 7.01
C LEU A 127 -1.76 -6.27 5.88
N LEU A 128 -1.28 -6.28 4.64
CA LEU A 128 -2.01 -5.81 3.46
C LEU A 128 -3.31 -6.60 3.24
N ILE A 129 -3.29 -7.91 3.45
CA ILE A 129 -4.48 -8.77 3.31
C ILE A 129 -5.46 -8.58 4.47
N ILE A 130 -4.93 -8.40 5.69
CA ILE A 130 -5.75 -8.25 6.91
C ILE A 130 -6.41 -6.87 6.98
N TYR A 131 -5.73 -5.82 6.50
CA TYR A 131 -6.19 -4.43 6.62
C TYR A 131 -7.66 -4.21 6.19
N PRO A 132 -8.14 -4.68 5.01
CA PRO A 132 -9.54 -4.48 4.62
C PRO A 132 -10.55 -5.10 5.60
N LEU A 133 -10.16 -6.16 6.31
CA LEU A 133 -11.00 -6.85 7.29
C LEU A 133 -11.08 -6.09 8.61
N THR A 134 -10.06 -5.28 8.94
CA THR A 134 -10.00 -4.55 10.21
C THR A 134 -11.12 -3.53 10.34
N LYS A 135 -11.60 -2.95 9.25
CA LYS A 135 -12.76 -2.05 9.22
C LYS A 135 -14.02 -2.66 9.83
N ARG A 136 -14.12 -3.99 9.88
CA ARG A 136 -15.26 -4.75 10.42
C ARG A 136 -15.07 -5.22 11.84
N ILE A 137 -13.86 -5.09 12.38
CA ILE A 137 -13.46 -5.68 13.67
C ILE A 137 -13.11 -4.59 14.69
N THR A 138 -12.60 -3.44 14.21
CA THR A 138 -12.09 -2.37 15.08
C THR A 138 -12.57 -1.00 14.67
N TYR A 139 -12.69 -0.11 15.62
CA TYR A 139 -12.93 1.33 15.40
C TYR A 139 -11.68 2.11 14.99
N TRP A 140 -10.52 1.43 14.85
CA TRP A 140 -9.23 2.05 14.52
C TRP A 140 -8.61 1.46 13.24
N PRO A 141 -9.34 1.39 12.11
CA PRO A 141 -8.79 0.86 10.86
C PRO A 141 -7.60 1.68 10.36
N GLN A 142 -7.56 2.99 10.67
CA GLN A 142 -6.45 3.90 10.34
C GLN A 142 -5.12 3.45 10.94
N LEU A 143 -5.13 2.83 12.13
CA LEU A 143 -3.92 2.29 12.74
C LEU A 143 -3.33 1.14 11.93
N PHE A 144 -4.18 0.23 11.46
CA PHE A 144 -3.73 -0.89 10.62
C PHE A 144 -3.23 -0.42 9.25
N LEU A 145 -3.86 0.61 8.67
CA LEU A 145 -3.34 1.26 7.47
C LEU A 145 -1.96 1.86 7.74
N ALA A 146 -1.81 2.59 8.84
CA ALA A 146 -0.57 3.24 9.23
C ALA A 146 0.57 2.23 9.43
N LEU A 147 0.31 1.13 10.13
CA LEU A 147 1.26 0.03 10.30
C LEU A 147 1.68 -0.55 8.94
N THR A 148 0.71 -0.82 8.06
CA THR A 148 0.96 -1.43 6.76
C THR A 148 1.75 -0.51 5.81
N PHE A 149 1.40 0.77 5.75
CA PHE A 149 2.04 1.71 4.83
C PHE A 149 3.48 2.04 5.24
N ASN A 150 3.73 2.18 6.55
CA ASN A 150 5.03 2.64 7.02
C ASN A 150 6.06 1.53 7.23
N ILE A 151 5.67 0.24 7.14
CA ILE A 151 6.61 -0.88 7.22
C ILE A 151 7.70 -0.79 6.13
N GLY A 152 7.43 -0.03 5.07
CA GLY A 152 8.39 0.31 4.03
C GLY A 152 9.68 0.95 4.56
N VAL A 153 9.62 1.68 5.68
CA VAL A 153 10.81 2.21 6.38
C VAL A 153 11.76 1.08 6.77
N LEU A 154 11.21 0.03 7.38
CA LEU A 154 11.99 -1.11 7.85
C LEU A 154 12.55 -1.93 6.68
N ILE A 155 11.74 -2.14 5.63
CA ILE A 155 12.18 -2.88 4.44
C ILE A 155 13.30 -2.12 3.72
N GLY A 156 13.13 -0.80 3.53
CA GLY A 156 14.12 0.04 2.85
C GLY A 156 15.43 0.11 3.60
N TYR A 157 15.41 0.30 4.90
CA TYR A 157 16.61 0.30 5.73
C TYR A 157 17.32 -1.06 5.70
N ALA A 158 16.57 -2.15 5.90
CA ALA A 158 17.11 -3.50 5.86
C ALA A 158 17.70 -3.85 4.49
N ALA A 159 17.17 -3.32 3.38
CA ALA A 159 17.65 -3.62 2.03
C ALA A 159 19.10 -3.19 1.80
N ILE A 160 19.56 -2.14 2.45
CA ILE A 160 20.96 -1.67 2.38
C ILE A 160 21.82 -2.34 3.46
N THR A 161 21.35 -2.35 4.71
CA THR A 161 22.19 -2.67 5.88
C THR A 161 22.09 -4.12 6.34
N ASN A 162 21.03 -4.83 5.97
CA ASN A 162 20.67 -6.17 6.47
C ASN A 162 20.52 -6.26 8.00
N ILE A 163 20.29 -5.13 8.67
CA ILE A 163 20.01 -5.04 10.11
C ILE A 163 18.82 -4.09 10.35
N LEU A 164 18.24 -4.12 11.56
CA LEU A 164 17.23 -3.17 12.02
C LEU A 164 17.62 -2.71 13.43
N PRO A 165 18.44 -1.66 13.54
CA PRO A 165 18.79 -1.08 14.84
C PRO A 165 17.57 -0.40 15.48
N PHE A 166 17.63 -0.17 16.79
CA PHE A 166 16.47 0.35 17.52
C PHE A 166 16.00 1.72 17.02
N GLU A 167 16.91 2.54 16.53
CA GLU A 167 16.66 3.90 16.04
C GLU A 167 15.69 3.93 14.84
N ILE A 168 15.72 2.92 13.95
CA ILE A 168 14.84 2.91 12.78
C ILE A 168 13.35 2.72 13.15
N TYR A 169 13.09 2.12 14.32
CA TYR A 169 11.72 1.99 14.80
C TYR A 169 11.10 3.32 15.23
N PHE A 170 11.91 4.32 15.60
CA PHE A 170 11.40 5.69 15.82
C PHE A 170 10.93 6.30 14.50
N LEU A 171 11.67 6.14 13.41
CA LEU A 171 11.26 6.64 12.11
C LEU A 171 9.98 5.92 11.61
N TYR A 172 9.88 4.62 11.85
CA TYR A 172 8.65 3.87 11.61
C TYR A 172 7.47 4.42 12.41
N ALA A 173 7.66 4.70 13.70
CA ALA A 173 6.63 5.28 14.58
C ALA A 173 6.21 6.68 14.10
N VAL A 174 7.15 7.53 13.68
CA VAL A 174 6.85 8.86 13.08
C VAL A 174 5.95 8.70 11.86
N GLY A 175 6.26 7.76 10.99
CA GLY A 175 5.43 7.44 9.82
C GLY A 175 4.01 7.01 10.21
N ILE A 176 3.86 6.18 11.26
CA ILE A 176 2.56 5.75 11.77
C ILE A 176 1.73 6.96 12.24
N PHE A 177 2.30 7.84 13.06
CA PHE A 177 1.58 9.02 13.53
C PHE A 177 1.24 9.98 12.40
N TRP A 178 2.13 10.16 11.41
CA TRP A 178 1.85 10.94 10.22
C TRP A 178 0.67 10.38 9.41
N THR A 179 0.66 9.05 9.22
CA THR A 179 -0.44 8.37 8.51
C THR A 179 -1.76 8.49 9.28
N LEU A 180 -1.74 8.27 10.60
CA LEU A 180 -2.93 8.45 11.43
C LEU A 180 -3.51 9.86 11.29
N GLY A 181 -2.66 10.89 11.28
CA GLY A 181 -3.09 12.28 11.13
C GLY A 181 -3.81 12.52 9.82
N TYR A 182 -3.19 12.22 8.67
CA TYR A 182 -3.79 12.52 7.38
C TYR A 182 -5.00 11.61 7.07
N ASP A 183 -4.95 10.33 7.46
CA ASP A 183 -6.04 9.40 7.16
C ASP A 183 -7.29 9.71 8.01
N THR A 184 -7.11 10.13 9.26
CA THR A 184 -8.21 10.61 10.09
C THR A 184 -8.86 11.86 9.47
N ILE A 185 -8.07 12.84 9.00
CA ILE A 185 -8.60 14.02 8.32
C ILE A 185 -9.35 13.61 7.05
N TYR A 186 -8.80 12.65 6.30
CA TYR A 186 -9.43 12.17 5.07
C TYR A 186 -10.75 11.43 5.32
N ALA A 187 -10.87 10.70 6.43
CA ALA A 187 -12.09 9.99 6.81
C ALA A 187 -13.28 10.92 7.07
N TYR A 188 -13.04 12.19 7.43
CA TYR A 188 -14.13 13.16 7.57
C TYR A 188 -14.92 13.42 6.27
N GLN A 189 -14.38 13.07 5.10
CA GLN A 189 -15.09 13.22 3.82
C GLN A 189 -16.27 12.24 3.67
N ASP A 190 -16.24 11.12 4.36
CA ASP A 190 -17.25 10.05 4.27
C ASP A 190 -18.15 9.97 5.51
N ILE A 191 -18.09 10.96 6.43
CA ILE A 191 -18.74 10.87 7.75
C ILE A 191 -20.27 10.70 7.65
N ASP A 192 -20.91 11.37 6.70
CA ASP A 192 -22.37 11.30 6.50
C ASP A 192 -22.79 9.92 5.97
N ASP A 193 -22.01 9.35 5.06
CA ASP A 193 -22.23 8.00 4.52
C ASP A 193 -21.96 6.94 5.60
N ASP A 194 -20.88 7.07 6.36
CA ASP A 194 -20.51 6.16 7.43
C ASP A 194 -21.57 6.11 8.54
N ILE A 195 -22.13 7.26 8.92
CA ILE A 195 -23.23 7.34 9.91
C ILE A 195 -24.50 6.63 9.38
N SER A 196 -24.77 6.71 8.08
CA SER A 196 -25.96 6.12 7.46
C SER A 196 -25.90 4.59 7.33
N ILE A 197 -24.69 4.05 7.24
CA ILE A 197 -24.43 2.61 7.06
C ILE A 197 -24.28 1.88 8.41
N GLY A 198 -23.88 2.57 9.48
CA GLY A 198 -23.72 2.06 10.86
C GLY A 198 -22.30 1.63 11.17
#